data_a0f9e4a655a3bfcb18d3e95ee03bc91c
#
_entry.id   a0f9e4a655a3bfcb18d3e95ee03bc91c
#
_cell.length_a   1.000
_cell.length_b   1.000
_cell.length_c   1.000
_cell.angle_alpha   90.00
_cell.angle_beta   90.00
_cell.angle_gamma   90.00
#
_symmetry.space_group_name_H-M   'P 1'
#
loop_
_entity.id
_entity.type
_entity.pdbx_description
1 polymer ?
#
loop_
_entity_poly.entity_id
_entity_poly.type
_entity_poly.pdbx_seq_one_letter_code
_entity_poly.pdbx_strand_id
1 'polypeptide(L)'
;MAKEKLSEAEKYRLERKKRIEKEKKKKNSYFNRNREQVKKTEKIVGIVVACCLCVTIICLLLNFFGVFNRMITAAKVDGKSVSVAEMNCAFADVKNQVYNASQQYEQSYGQGFYTTDTKSTDSCVYDSSKTWGEYFEEQAKEHIKQIYTFKDEEGNTLTEDQIKEIDETFDTLSESATNNKFSLNAYIREVYGIGVNKSVLRTWLENVYKAQNAQQNMQDTYKKSLKDSDIKKYYSENKQNYTTASAMAYTVKVDTSKVADKLSKKGLKDADKNKIIASAYKTAKANATALYNDVKANPSNFVDLVNAYEKKQKKDSATSYTADTMTFTGIISQKMTSLGEKGQLWVANATAANQTGMVYSANYESNTFQFDIIVIKTPAGNFNTVAVRHILIKPSSTEDDAAWKEAKEQIDTIYSQWKKKPTEDYFIELAKEKSSDPGSKDNGGLYESVTPGQMVDTFDAWCFDKSRKTGDTDIVKTSYGYHLMYFVKHNGAYWKTQVPTDMATDYAEKNVQGKLDAITVDVSNFGWSKIKEVQDYKDAQKSTTTTVATTAAAQ
;
A
#
# COMPACT_ATOMS: atom_id res chain seq x y z
N MET A 1 -101.95 -64.54 22.86
CA MET A 1 -101.40 -63.31 23.42
C MET A 1 -101.80 -62.13 22.55
N ALA A 2 -102.73 -61.32 23.03
CA ALA A 2 -103.27 -60.17 22.29
C ALA A 2 -102.18 -59.06 22.22
N LYS A 3 -101.85 -58.59 20.99
CA LYS A 3 -101.05 -57.38 20.79
C LYS A 3 -101.89 -56.17 21.16
N GLU A 4 -101.64 -55.62 22.30
CA GLU A 4 -102.21 -54.31 22.70
C GLU A 4 -101.96 -53.30 21.55
N LYS A 5 -103.05 -52.79 20.96
CA LYS A 5 -102.95 -51.69 19.96
C LYS A 5 -102.73 -50.38 20.73
N LEU A 6 -101.54 -49.82 20.68
CA LEU A 6 -101.23 -48.49 21.14
C LEU A 6 -102.30 -47.48 20.73
N SER A 7 -102.75 -46.63 21.64
CA SER A 7 -103.68 -45.53 21.35
C SER A 7 -103.04 -44.51 20.39
N GLU A 8 -103.88 -43.78 19.65
CA GLU A 8 -103.39 -42.73 18.70
C GLU A 8 -102.50 -41.67 19.40
N ALA A 9 -102.82 -41.35 20.66
CA ALA A 9 -102.03 -40.41 21.40
C ALA A 9 -100.64 -40.96 21.79
N GLU A 10 -100.53 -42.28 22.01
CA GLU A 10 -99.23 -42.95 22.29
C GLU A 10 -98.39 -43.09 20.99
N LYS A 11 -99.02 -43.37 19.89
CA LYS A 11 -98.30 -43.37 18.57
C LYS A 11 -97.79 -42.00 18.27
N TYR A 12 -98.50 -40.95 18.50
CA TYR A 12 -98.05 -39.57 18.32
C TYR A 12 -96.90 -39.19 19.23
N ARG A 13 -96.95 -39.60 20.49
CA ARG A 13 -95.89 -39.39 21.44
C ARG A 13 -94.63 -40.14 21.01
N LEU A 14 -94.78 -41.36 20.52
CA LEU A 14 -93.65 -42.19 20.06
C LEU A 14 -92.99 -41.57 18.77
N GLU A 15 -93.83 -41.12 17.86
CA GLU A 15 -93.35 -40.42 16.64
C GLU A 15 -92.64 -39.10 17.02
N ARG A 16 -93.22 -38.33 17.92
CA ARG A 16 -92.62 -37.08 18.37
C ARG A 16 -91.23 -37.34 19.06
N LYS A 17 -91.15 -38.40 19.86
CA LYS A 17 -89.97 -38.84 20.53
C LYS A 17 -88.87 -39.27 19.51
N LYS A 18 -89.26 -40.01 18.46
CA LYS A 18 -88.41 -40.42 17.38
C LYS A 18 -87.91 -39.21 16.56
N ARG A 19 -88.77 -38.22 16.27
CA ARG A 19 -88.37 -36.99 15.63
C ARG A 19 -87.41 -36.19 16.43
N ILE A 20 -87.59 -36.00 17.72
CA ILE A 20 -86.69 -35.27 18.60
C ILE A 20 -85.36 -36.01 18.73
N GLU A 21 -85.35 -37.35 18.83
CA GLU A 21 -84.11 -38.14 18.82
C GLU A 21 -83.38 -38.02 17.48
N LYS A 22 -84.04 -38.02 16.36
CA LYS A 22 -83.45 -37.85 15.03
C LYS A 22 -82.89 -36.45 14.83
N GLU A 23 -83.52 -35.42 15.38
CA GLU A 23 -83.02 -34.05 15.36
C GLU A 23 -81.82 -33.90 16.30
N LYS A 24 -81.87 -34.51 17.52
CA LYS A 24 -80.72 -34.52 18.42
C LYS A 24 -79.51 -35.25 17.81
N LYS A 25 -79.73 -36.39 17.14
CA LYS A 25 -78.66 -37.12 16.41
C LYS A 25 -78.10 -36.29 15.24
N LYS A 26 -78.93 -35.58 14.49
CA LYS A 26 -78.45 -34.65 13.43
C LYS A 26 -77.64 -33.49 14.00
N LYS A 27 -78.12 -32.86 15.09
CA LYS A 27 -77.44 -31.77 15.76
C LYS A 27 -76.09 -32.22 16.32
N ASN A 28 -76.03 -33.36 17.02
CA ASN A 28 -74.80 -33.92 17.52
C ASN A 28 -73.83 -34.34 16.40
N SER A 29 -74.29 -34.89 15.30
CA SER A 29 -73.46 -35.19 14.14
C SER A 29 -72.87 -33.94 13.49
N TYR A 30 -73.69 -32.86 13.39
CA TYR A 30 -73.24 -31.56 12.88
C TYR A 30 -72.21 -30.92 13.80
N PHE A 31 -72.44 -30.91 15.13
CA PHE A 31 -71.49 -30.41 16.12
C PHE A 31 -70.19 -31.21 16.14
N ASN A 32 -70.22 -32.54 16.02
CA ASN A 32 -69.05 -33.37 16.00
C ASN A 32 -68.24 -33.17 14.68
N ARG A 33 -68.91 -33.03 13.55
CA ARG A 33 -68.27 -32.70 12.26
C ARG A 33 -67.56 -31.34 12.32
N ASN A 34 -68.21 -30.33 12.84
CA ASN A 34 -67.61 -29.01 13.01
C ASN A 34 -66.42 -29.04 13.97
N ARG A 35 -66.53 -29.80 15.10
CA ARG A 35 -65.46 -29.95 16.06
C ARG A 35 -64.26 -30.69 15.49
N GLU A 36 -64.46 -31.69 14.64
CA GLU A 36 -63.35 -32.36 13.92
C GLU A 36 -62.73 -31.47 12.84
N GLN A 37 -63.54 -30.68 12.12
CA GLN A 37 -63.00 -29.71 11.15
C GLN A 37 -62.20 -28.63 11.87
N VAL A 38 -62.70 -28.08 12.97
CA VAL A 38 -61.95 -27.10 13.78
C VAL A 38 -60.66 -27.67 14.28
N LYS A 39 -60.66 -28.89 14.84
CA LYS A 39 -59.40 -29.58 15.28
C LYS A 39 -58.44 -29.85 14.13
N LYS A 40 -58.90 -30.16 12.91
CA LYS A 40 -58.05 -30.32 11.73
C LYS A 40 -57.47 -28.97 11.30
N THR A 41 -58.26 -27.92 11.33
CA THR A 41 -57.80 -26.55 11.02
C THR A 41 -56.79 -26.06 12.04
N GLU A 42 -57.06 -26.27 13.35
CA GLU A 42 -56.11 -25.93 14.44
C GLU A 42 -54.77 -26.68 14.27
N LYS A 43 -54.81 -27.99 13.89
CA LYS A 43 -53.59 -28.75 13.62
C LYS A 43 -52.83 -28.19 12.39
N ILE A 44 -53.51 -27.86 11.31
CA ILE A 44 -52.91 -27.29 10.12
C ILE A 44 -52.30 -25.91 10.42
N VAL A 45 -53.03 -25.06 11.15
CA VAL A 45 -52.52 -23.74 11.57
C VAL A 45 -51.29 -23.93 12.49
N GLY A 46 -51.36 -24.88 13.45
CA GLY A 46 -50.19 -25.20 14.29
C GLY A 46 -48.97 -25.66 13.51
N ILE A 47 -49.13 -26.50 12.48
CA ILE A 47 -48.04 -26.94 11.61
C ILE A 47 -47.51 -25.76 10.79
N VAL A 48 -48.36 -24.90 10.23
CA VAL A 48 -47.95 -23.72 9.48
C VAL A 48 -47.15 -22.75 10.35
N VAL A 49 -47.63 -22.49 11.58
CA VAL A 49 -46.94 -21.63 12.54
C VAL A 49 -45.57 -22.23 12.92
N ALA A 50 -45.52 -23.55 13.18
CA ALA A 50 -44.28 -24.24 13.50
C ALA A 50 -43.28 -24.17 12.30
N CYS A 51 -43.74 -24.38 11.08
CA CYS A 51 -42.92 -24.23 9.87
C CYS A 51 -42.41 -22.79 9.70
N CYS A 52 -43.26 -21.79 9.92
CA CYS A 52 -42.85 -20.38 9.87
C CYS A 52 -41.79 -20.06 10.93
N LEU A 53 -41.95 -20.56 12.17
CA LEU A 53 -40.95 -20.40 13.22
C LEU A 53 -39.64 -21.10 12.88
N CYS A 54 -39.67 -22.32 12.34
CA CYS A 54 -38.46 -23.01 11.86
C CYS A 54 -37.76 -22.22 10.76
N VAL A 55 -38.50 -21.72 9.77
CA VAL A 55 -37.92 -20.89 8.71
C VAL A 55 -37.32 -19.61 9.28
N THR A 56 -38.00 -18.95 10.21
CA THR A 56 -37.48 -17.75 10.88
C THR A 56 -36.19 -18.05 11.63
N ILE A 57 -36.14 -19.14 12.41
CA ILE A 57 -34.93 -19.57 13.13
C ILE A 57 -33.79 -19.87 12.14
N ILE A 58 -34.08 -20.60 11.05
CA ILE A 58 -33.09 -20.88 10.01
C ILE A 58 -32.58 -19.57 9.38
N CYS A 59 -33.44 -18.63 9.04
CA CYS A 59 -33.04 -17.33 8.51
C CYS A 59 -32.19 -16.53 9.50
N LEU A 60 -32.53 -16.54 10.79
CA LEU A 60 -31.73 -15.90 11.84
C LEU A 60 -30.36 -16.55 11.97
N LEU A 61 -30.27 -17.87 11.92
CA LEU A 61 -29.00 -18.59 11.96
C LEU A 61 -28.16 -18.29 10.71
N LEU A 62 -28.76 -18.31 9.51
CA LEU A 62 -28.08 -17.97 8.27
C LEU A 62 -27.55 -16.52 8.29
N ASN A 63 -28.32 -15.60 8.85
CA ASN A 63 -27.89 -14.21 9.02
C ASN A 63 -26.75 -14.12 10.05
N PHE A 64 -26.88 -14.80 11.20
CA PHE A 64 -25.86 -14.84 12.25
C PHE A 64 -24.53 -15.40 11.73
N PHE A 65 -24.56 -16.45 10.89
CA PHE A 65 -23.37 -17.01 10.25
C PHE A 65 -22.92 -16.24 9.00
N GLY A 66 -23.55 -15.12 8.66
CA GLY A 66 -23.20 -14.26 7.54
C GLY A 66 -23.37 -14.91 6.15
N VAL A 67 -24.22 -15.94 6.03
CA VAL A 67 -24.46 -16.63 4.77
C VAL A 67 -25.02 -15.65 3.73
N PHE A 68 -25.94 -14.78 4.13
CA PHE A 68 -26.52 -13.77 3.24
C PHE A 68 -25.47 -12.77 2.74
N ASN A 69 -24.49 -12.36 3.59
CA ASN A 69 -23.45 -11.43 3.21
C ASN A 69 -22.50 -11.98 2.13
N ARG A 70 -22.40 -13.30 1.99
CA ARG A 70 -21.69 -13.97 0.88
C ARG A 70 -22.49 -14.00 -0.42
N MET A 71 -23.82 -13.86 -0.34
CA MET A 71 -24.73 -13.90 -1.49
C MET A 71 -25.16 -12.50 -1.95
N ILE A 72 -25.15 -11.52 -1.05
CA ILE A 72 -25.53 -10.13 -1.37
C ILE A 72 -24.40 -9.48 -2.17
N THR A 73 -24.71 -8.99 -3.35
CA THR A 73 -23.78 -8.22 -4.17
C THR A 73 -23.63 -6.82 -3.58
N ALA A 74 -22.39 -6.46 -3.20
CA ALA A 74 -22.01 -5.12 -2.75
C ALA A 74 -21.70 -4.20 -3.92
N ALA A 75 -20.97 -4.72 -4.91
CA ALA A 75 -20.59 -4.00 -6.11
C ALA A 75 -20.50 -4.95 -7.31
N LYS A 76 -20.41 -4.38 -8.50
CA LYS A 76 -20.04 -5.08 -9.73
C LYS A 76 -18.82 -4.39 -10.33
N VAL A 77 -17.82 -5.16 -10.68
CA VAL A 77 -16.63 -4.71 -11.40
C VAL A 77 -16.68 -5.33 -12.78
N ASP A 78 -16.85 -4.51 -13.80
CA ASP A 78 -17.04 -4.97 -15.19
C ASP A 78 -18.11 -6.09 -15.30
N GLY A 79 -19.26 -5.89 -14.66
CA GLY A 79 -20.36 -6.85 -14.62
C GLY A 79 -20.16 -8.06 -13.69
N LYS A 80 -18.95 -8.34 -13.19
CA LYS A 80 -18.65 -9.42 -12.22
C LYS A 80 -19.10 -9.00 -10.82
N SER A 81 -19.93 -9.82 -10.17
CA SER A 81 -20.45 -9.52 -8.82
C SER A 81 -19.37 -9.70 -7.75
N VAL A 82 -19.29 -8.72 -6.86
CA VAL A 82 -18.50 -8.71 -5.64
C VAL A 82 -19.45 -8.80 -4.46
N SER A 83 -19.27 -9.80 -3.60
CA SER A 83 -20.12 -9.97 -2.42
C SER A 83 -19.78 -8.97 -1.30
N VAL A 84 -20.72 -8.78 -0.36
CA VAL A 84 -20.46 -8.01 0.86
C VAL A 84 -19.28 -8.59 1.64
N ALA A 85 -19.12 -9.92 1.67
CA ALA A 85 -18.01 -10.56 2.37
C ALA A 85 -16.64 -10.23 1.74
N GLU A 86 -16.53 -10.26 0.41
CA GLU A 86 -15.29 -9.88 -0.30
C GLU A 86 -14.98 -8.38 -0.14
N MET A 87 -16.01 -7.53 -0.18
CA MET A 87 -15.81 -6.11 0.08
C MET A 87 -15.33 -5.85 1.51
N ASN A 88 -15.80 -6.62 2.50
CA ASN A 88 -15.30 -6.55 3.87
C ASN A 88 -13.81 -6.95 3.96
N CYS A 89 -13.34 -7.92 3.16
CA CYS A 89 -11.91 -8.23 3.06
C CYS A 89 -11.13 -7.02 2.49
N ALA A 90 -11.61 -6.41 1.41
CA ALA A 90 -10.98 -5.24 0.82
C ALA A 90 -10.86 -4.07 1.82
N PHE A 91 -11.91 -3.80 2.60
CA PHE A 91 -11.87 -2.79 3.66
C PHE A 91 -10.86 -3.14 4.75
N ALA A 92 -10.79 -4.41 5.18
CA ALA A 92 -9.84 -4.85 6.18
C ALA A 92 -8.39 -4.68 5.69
N ASP A 93 -8.09 -5.04 4.45
CA ASP A 93 -6.76 -4.89 3.85
C ASP A 93 -6.33 -3.43 3.81
N VAL A 94 -7.17 -2.53 3.31
CA VAL A 94 -6.85 -1.09 3.25
C VAL A 94 -6.65 -0.51 4.65
N LYS A 95 -7.49 -0.88 5.62
CA LYS A 95 -7.32 -0.44 7.02
C LYS A 95 -6.01 -0.94 7.62
N ASN A 96 -5.65 -2.20 7.37
CA ASN A 96 -4.40 -2.78 7.85
C ASN A 96 -3.18 -2.10 7.23
N GLN A 97 -3.21 -1.78 5.92
CA GLN A 97 -2.13 -1.04 5.26
C GLN A 97 -1.93 0.34 5.91
N VAL A 98 -3.00 1.10 6.14
CA VAL A 98 -2.93 2.42 6.80
C VAL A 98 -2.43 2.29 8.24
N TYR A 99 -2.91 1.28 8.98
CA TYR A 99 -2.48 1.02 10.35
C TYR A 99 -0.98 0.70 10.42
N ASN A 100 -0.50 -0.19 9.55
CA ASN A 100 0.92 -0.55 9.49
C ASN A 100 1.80 0.64 9.09
N ALA A 101 1.37 1.45 8.12
CA ALA A 101 2.06 2.68 7.75
C ALA A 101 2.12 3.67 8.93
N SER A 102 1.03 3.79 9.70
CA SER A 102 0.99 4.63 10.90
C SER A 102 1.93 4.13 12.00
N GLN A 103 2.05 2.81 12.19
CA GLN A 103 2.98 2.22 13.15
C GLN A 103 4.44 2.45 12.77
N GLN A 104 4.79 2.33 11.48
CA GLN A 104 6.13 2.66 10.99
C GLN A 104 6.45 4.15 11.18
N TYR A 105 5.48 5.02 10.93
CA TYR A 105 5.60 6.45 11.19
C TYR A 105 5.81 6.74 12.68
N GLU A 106 5.05 6.07 13.56
CA GLU A 106 5.19 6.20 15.02
C GLU A 106 6.58 5.81 15.51
N GLN A 107 7.16 4.72 14.99
CA GLN A 107 8.53 4.31 15.31
C GLN A 107 9.56 5.38 14.94
N SER A 108 9.29 6.17 13.89
CA SER A 108 10.22 7.20 13.38
C SER A 108 10.01 8.56 14.04
N TYR A 109 8.78 8.90 14.41
CA TYR A 109 8.39 10.27 14.84
C TYR A 109 7.69 10.30 16.22
N GLY A 110 7.54 9.16 16.89
CA GLY A 110 7.00 9.07 18.25
C GLY A 110 5.48 9.15 18.37
N GLN A 111 4.74 9.36 17.28
CA GLN A 111 3.28 9.40 17.27
C GLN A 111 2.72 8.91 15.94
N GLY A 112 1.80 7.94 15.99
CA GLY A 112 1.08 7.45 14.82
C GLY A 112 -0.03 8.42 14.37
N PHE A 113 -0.36 8.38 13.09
CA PHE A 113 -1.44 9.21 12.51
C PHE A 113 -2.78 8.48 12.39
N TYR A 114 -2.80 7.15 12.51
CA TYR A 114 -3.98 6.30 12.56
C TYR A 114 -3.80 5.24 13.64
N THR A 115 -4.66 5.23 14.63
CA THR A 115 -4.57 4.35 15.81
C THR A 115 -5.83 3.51 15.97
N THR A 116 -5.82 2.61 16.93
CA THR A 116 -7.02 1.82 17.28
C THR A 116 -8.20 2.68 17.77
N ASP A 117 -7.93 3.88 18.26
CA ASP A 117 -8.96 4.82 18.76
C ASP A 117 -9.51 5.73 17.65
N THR A 118 -8.88 5.75 16.47
CA THR A 118 -9.34 6.55 15.32
C THR A 118 -10.68 6.03 14.81
N LYS A 119 -11.66 6.93 14.71
CA LYS A 119 -13.01 6.60 14.23
C LYS A 119 -13.16 6.84 12.74
N SER A 120 -14.11 6.17 12.12
CA SER A 120 -14.45 6.37 10.70
C SER A 120 -14.92 7.81 10.40
N THR A 121 -15.46 8.51 11.41
CA THR A 121 -15.93 9.90 11.30
C THR A 121 -14.84 10.95 11.47
N ASP A 122 -13.63 10.56 11.91
CA ASP A 122 -12.52 11.48 12.09
C ASP A 122 -11.96 11.92 10.73
N SER A 123 -11.38 13.12 10.68
CA SER A 123 -10.78 13.65 9.45
C SER A 123 -9.57 12.82 9.00
N CYS A 124 -9.52 12.50 7.71
CA CYS A 124 -8.42 11.74 7.13
C CYS A 124 -7.17 12.63 6.93
N VAL A 125 -6.00 12.16 7.37
CA VAL A 125 -4.74 12.92 7.21
C VAL A 125 -4.22 12.92 5.78
N TYR A 126 -4.62 11.95 4.95
CA TYR A 126 -4.24 11.89 3.53
C TYR A 126 -5.09 12.81 2.65
N ASP A 127 -6.34 13.09 3.08
CA ASP A 127 -7.24 14.00 2.40
C ASP A 127 -8.17 14.65 3.43
N SER A 128 -7.83 15.88 3.85
CA SER A 128 -8.57 16.61 4.87
C SER A 128 -10.01 16.98 4.47
N SER A 129 -10.40 16.81 3.21
CA SER A 129 -11.78 16.98 2.72
C SER A 129 -12.66 15.76 3.00
N LYS A 130 -12.08 14.64 3.47
CA LYS A 130 -12.75 13.36 3.72
C LYS A 130 -12.61 12.92 5.17
N THR A 131 -13.54 12.12 5.61
CA THR A 131 -13.39 11.29 6.82
C THR A 131 -12.60 10.02 6.51
N TRP A 132 -12.09 9.34 7.53
CA TRP A 132 -11.45 8.03 7.34
C TRP A 132 -12.40 7.00 6.73
N GLY A 133 -13.70 7.05 7.09
CA GLY A 133 -14.70 6.18 6.48
C GLY A 133 -14.83 6.37 4.98
N GLU A 134 -14.94 7.62 4.53
CA GLU A 134 -15.02 7.96 3.10
C GLU A 134 -13.74 7.61 2.35
N TYR A 135 -12.57 7.84 2.95
CA TYR A 135 -11.28 7.43 2.39
C TYR A 135 -11.21 5.90 2.22
N PHE A 136 -11.54 5.12 3.25
CA PHE A 136 -11.53 3.66 3.15
C PHE A 136 -12.55 3.12 2.16
N GLU A 137 -13.72 3.74 2.04
CA GLU A 137 -14.69 3.38 1.02
C GLU A 137 -14.12 3.53 -0.40
N GLU A 138 -13.45 4.64 -0.65
CA GLU A 138 -12.81 4.91 -1.95
C GLU A 138 -11.67 3.93 -2.22
N GLN A 139 -10.76 3.77 -1.26
CA GLN A 139 -9.62 2.86 -1.41
C GLN A 139 -10.06 1.39 -1.57
N ALA A 140 -11.09 0.94 -0.83
CA ALA A 140 -11.60 -0.41 -0.99
C ALA A 140 -12.24 -0.64 -2.38
N LYS A 141 -12.89 0.38 -2.95
CA LYS A 141 -13.40 0.30 -4.34
C LYS A 141 -12.26 0.18 -5.36
N GLU A 142 -11.21 0.97 -5.19
CA GLU A 142 -10.04 0.88 -6.08
C GLU A 142 -9.31 -0.45 -5.91
N HIS A 143 -9.18 -0.95 -4.68
CA HIS A 143 -8.54 -2.24 -4.40
C HIS A 143 -9.31 -3.41 -5.03
N ILE A 144 -10.65 -3.46 -4.86
CA ILE A 144 -11.47 -4.50 -5.51
C ILE A 144 -11.45 -4.40 -7.03
N LYS A 145 -11.44 -3.16 -7.55
CA LYS A 145 -11.32 -2.90 -8.98
C LYS A 145 -10.03 -3.48 -9.54
N GLN A 146 -8.91 -3.23 -8.89
CA GLN A 146 -7.61 -3.76 -9.28
C GLN A 146 -7.59 -5.29 -9.25
N ILE A 147 -8.04 -5.92 -8.16
CA ILE A 147 -8.06 -7.38 -8.04
C ILE A 147 -8.93 -8.02 -9.13
N TYR A 148 -10.16 -7.53 -9.32
CA TYR A 148 -11.10 -8.11 -10.28
C TYR A 148 -10.72 -7.88 -11.74
N THR A 149 -9.92 -6.85 -12.01
CA THR A 149 -9.36 -6.60 -13.34
C THR A 149 -8.28 -7.61 -13.67
N PHE A 150 -7.43 -7.97 -12.70
CA PHE A 150 -6.20 -8.72 -12.99
C PHE A 150 -6.19 -10.18 -12.52
N LYS A 151 -7.04 -10.59 -11.57
CA LYS A 151 -7.01 -11.97 -11.00
C LYS A 151 -7.23 -13.09 -12.02
N ASP A 152 -7.87 -12.80 -13.15
CA ASP A 152 -8.17 -13.76 -14.22
C ASP A 152 -7.27 -13.56 -15.46
N GLU A 153 -6.31 -12.61 -15.42
CA GLU A 153 -5.37 -12.33 -16.52
C GLU A 153 -4.25 -13.37 -16.60
N GLU A 154 -3.53 -13.39 -17.72
CA GLU A 154 -2.40 -14.31 -17.95
C GLU A 154 -1.28 -14.08 -16.91
N GLY A 155 -0.66 -15.19 -16.46
CA GLY A 155 0.41 -15.15 -15.48
C GLY A 155 -0.06 -15.11 -14.02
N ASN A 156 -1.35 -15.33 -13.76
CA ASN A 156 -1.95 -15.28 -12.43
C ASN A 156 -1.70 -16.52 -11.53
N THR A 157 -0.81 -17.43 -11.93
CA THR A 157 -0.55 -18.68 -11.20
C THR A 157 0.15 -18.38 -9.87
N LEU A 158 -0.37 -18.96 -8.78
CA LEU A 158 0.25 -18.85 -7.46
C LEU A 158 1.54 -19.69 -7.39
N THR A 159 2.55 -19.15 -6.72
CA THR A 159 3.77 -19.90 -6.40
C THR A 159 3.58 -20.77 -5.16
N GLU A 160 4.45 -21.76 -4.96
CA GLU A 160 4.44 -22.58 -3.73
C GLU A 160 4.68 -21.73 -2.48
N ASP A 161 5.55 -20.73 -2.55
CA ASP A 161 5.81 -19.80 -1.43
C ASP A 161 4.57 -18.98 -1.08
N GLN A 162 3.85 -18.46 -2.06
CA GLN A 162 2.59 -17.72 -1.82
C GLN A 162 1.51 -18.61 -1.18
N ILE A 163 1.41 -19.86 -1.61
CA ILE A 163 0.47 -20.82 -1.00
C ILE A 163 0.86 -21.07 0.46
N LYS A 164 2.15 -21.24 0.74
CA LYS A 164 2.69 -21.42 2.09
C LYS A 164 2.43 -20.20 2.95
N GLU A 165 2.64 -19.00 2.45
CA GLU A 165 2.38 -17.73 3.14
C GLU A 165 0.88 -17.56 3.51
N ILE A 166 -0.02 -17.96 2.59
CA ILE A 166 -1.45 -18.04 2.90
C ILE A 166 -1.72 -19.01 4.06
N ASP A 167 -1.08 -20.20 4.05
CA ASP A 167 -1.25 -21.19 5.10
C ASP A 167 -0.71 -20.69 6.45
N GLU A 168 0.46 -20.06 6.48
CA GLU A 168 1.06 -19.42 7.67
C GLU A 168 0.17 -18.29 8.22
N THR A 169 -0.50 -17.52 7.34
CA THR A 169 -1.52 -16.54 7.75
C THR A 169 -2.65 -17.19 8.52
N PHE A 170 -3.15 -18.36 8.07
CA PHE A 170 -4.19 -19.09 8.78
C PHE A 170 -3.70 -19.71 10.09
N ASP A 171 -2.45 -20.13 10.17
CA ASP A 171 -1.86 -20.63 11.42
C ASP A 171 -1.79 -19.49 12.46
N THR A 172 -1.34 -18.31 12.07
CA THR A 172 -1.30 -17.11 12.92
C THR A 172 -2.71 -16.69 13.37
N LEU A 173 -3.69 -16.71 12.47
CA LEU A 173 -5.09 -16.42 12.81
C LEU A 173 -5.68 -17.47 13.76
N SER A 174 -5.29 -18.74 13.61
CA SER A 174 -5.74 -19.84 14.47
C SER A 174 -5.16 -19.72 15.89
N GLU A 175 -3.88 -19.37 16.01
CA GLU A 175 -3.24 -19.09 17.29
C GLU A 175 -3.90 -17.89 17.99
N SER A 176 -4.09 -16.79 17.26
CA SER A 176 -4.77 -15.60 17.76
C SER A 176 -6.21 -15.88 18.19
N ALA A 177 -6.94 -16.69 17.43
CA ALA A 177 -8.29 -17.12 17.79
C ALA A 177 -8.29 -17.91 19.11
N THR A 178 -7.34 -18.84 19.28
CA THR A 178 -7.19 -19.65 20.48
C THR A 178 -6.89 -18.79 21.71
N ASN A 179 -5.94 -17.85 21.57
CA ASN A 179 -5.56 -16.91 22.64
C ASN A 179 -6.73 -16.02 23.07
N ASN A 180 -7.62 -15.66 22.14
CA ASN A 180 -8.81 -14.86 22.40
C ASN A 180 -10.07 -15.70 22.69
N LYS A 181 -9.96 -17.03 22.83
CA LYS A 181 -11.05 -17.98 23.11
C LYS A 181 -12.16 -17.99 22.06
N PHE A 182 -11.83 -17.73 20.83
CA PHE A 182 -12.73 -17.84 19.67
C PHE A 182 -12.45 -19.13 18.87
N SER A 183 -13.45 -19.60 18.13
CA SER A 183 -13.17 -20.48 16.98
C SER A 183 -12.56 -19.67 15.84
N LEU A 184 -11.72 -20.29 14.97
CA LEU A 184 -11.07 -19.61 13.86
C LEU A 184 -12.07 -18.80 12.99
N ASN A 185 -13.20 -19.38 12.60
CA ASN A 185 -14.19 -18.66 11.81
C ASN A 185 -14.88 -17.51 12.56
N ALA A 186 -15.02 -17.61 13.88
CA ALA A 186 -15.56 -16.51 14.69
C ALA A 186 -14.54 -15.36 14.79
N TYR A 187 -13.27 -15.69 14.92
CA TYR A 187 -12.18 -14.72 14.96
C TYR A 187 -12.00 -14.03 13.59
N ILE A 188 -11.99 -14.79 12.49
CA ILE A 188 -11.94 -14.21 11.12
C ILE A 188 -13.11 -13.23 10.92
N ARG A 189 -14.32 -13.59 11.35
CA ARG A 189 -15.49 -12.71 11.26
C ARG A 189 -15.32 -11.44 12.10
N GLU A 190 -14.70 -11.54 13.27
CA GLU A 190 -14.41 -10.39 14.13
C GLU A 190 -13.40 -9.44 13.45
N VAL A 191 -12.35 -9.99 12.87
CA VAL A 191 -11.29 -9.21 12.23
C VAL A 191 -11.72 -8.62 10.88
N TYR A 192 -12.33 -9.42 10.02
CA TYR A 192 -12.64 -9.05 8.64
C TYR A 192 -14.08 -8.57 8.43
N GLY A 193 -15.02 -9.00 9.26
CA GLY A 193 -16.43 -8.62 9.18
C GLY A 193 -17.38 -9.77 8.88
N ILE A 194 -18.68 -9.47 8.98
CA ILE A 194 -19.76 -10.44 8.81
C ILE A 194 -19.72 -11.00 7.38
N GLY A 195 -19.86 -12.33 7.28
CA GLY A 195 -19.82 -13.06 6.01
C GLY A 195 -18.45 -13.65 5.68
N VAL A 196 -17.36 -13.10 6.22
CA VAL A 196 -16.02 -13.64 6.02
C VAL A 196 -15.81 -14.87 6.90
N ASN A 197 -15.32 -15.95 6.29
CA ASN A 197 -14.91 -17.19 6.94
C ASN A 197 -13.60 -17.67 6.32
N LYS A 198 -13.03 -18.78 6.81
CA LYS A 198 -11.77 -19.33 6.29
C LYS A 198 -11.76 -19.49 4.77
N SER A 199 -12.85 -19.99 4.18
CA SER A 199 -12.92 -20.22 2.72
C SER A 199 -12.96 -18.91 1.92
N VAL A 200 -13.78 -17.93 2.36
CA VAL A 200 -13.86 -16.60 1.70
C VAL A 200 -12.51 -15.89 1.79
N LEU A 201 -11.91 -15.88 2.99
CA LEU A 201 -10.62 -15.21 3.19
C LEU A 201 -9.51 -15.87 2.36
N ARG A 202 -9.46 -17.22 2.29
CA ARG A 202 -8.49 -17.92 1.45
C ARG A 202 -8.63 -17.53 -0.02
N THR A 203 -9.85 -17.61 -0.56
CA THR A 203 -10.11 -17.21 -1.95
C THR A 203 -9.76 -15.74 -2.20
N TRP A 204 -10.02 -14.88 -1.23
CA TRP A 204 -9.64 -13.47 -1.29
C TRP A 204 -8.12 -13.30 -1.40
N LEU A 205 -7.34 -13.89 -0.49
CA LEU A 205 -5.88 -13.83 -0.49
C LEU A 205 -5.29 -14.41 -1.80
N GLU A 206 -5.82 -15.55 -2.25
CA GLU A 206 -5.44 -16.14 -3.55
C GLU A 206 -5.71 -15.16 -4.71
N ASN A 207 -6.84 -14.46 -4.71
CA ASN A 207 -7.17 -13.48 -5.77
C ASN A 207 -6.27 -12.24 -5.72
N VAL A 208 -5.86 -11.80 -4.52
CA VAL A 208 -4.87 -10.71 -4.37
C VAL A 208 -3.54 -11.11 -5.02
N TYR A 209 -2.99 -12.29 -4.67
CA TYR A 209 -1.75 -12.78 -5.28
C TYR A 209 -1.87 -13.02 -6.78
N LYS A 210 -3.00 -13.57 -7.24
CA LYS A 210 -3.25 -13.74 -8.69
C LYS A 210 -3.20 -12.40 -9.44
N ALA A 211 -3.82 -11.36 -8.90
CA ALA A 211 -3.79 -10.05 -9.51
C ALA A 211 -2.38 -9.44 -9.53
N GLN A 212 -1.61 -9.61 -8.46
CA GLN A 212 -0.21 -9.18 -8.38
C GLN A 212 0.66 -9.94 -9.39
N ASN A 213 0.54 -11.26 -9.45
CA ASN A 213 1.29 -12.10 -10.38
C ASN A 213 1.01 -11.75 -11.84
N ALA A 214 -0.24 -11.47 -12.19
CA ALA A 214 -0.61 -11.03 -13.54
C ALA A 214 0.05 -9.69 -13.91
N GLN A 215 0.10 -8.73 -12.98
CA GLN A 215 0.78 -7.45 -13.19
C GLN A 215 2.30 -7.64 -13.29
N GLN A 216 2.90 -8.48 -12.45
CA GLN A 216 4.31 -8.81 -12.52
C GLN A 216 4.66 -9.52 -13.85
N ASN A 217 3.83 -10.46 -14.28
CA ASN A 217 4.00 -11.12 -15.58
C ASN A 217 3.94 -10.14 -16.76
N MET A 218 3.10 -9.11 -16.67
CA MET A 218 3.06 -8.03 -17.67
C MET A 218 4.39 -7.28 -17.74
N GLN A 219 4.98 -6.93 -16.60
CA GLN A 219 6.30 -6.29 -16.52
C GLN A 219 7.38 -7.20 -17.11
N ASP A 220 7.43 -8.45 -16.68
CA ASP A 220 8.46 -9.42 -17.10
C ASP A 220 8.38 -9.73 -18.60
N THR A 221 7.18 -9.85 -19.14
CA THR A 221 6.93 -10.09 -20.55
C THR A 221 7.40 -8.90 -21.38
N TYR A 222 7.05 -7.68 -20.98
CA TYR A 222 7.52 -6.47 -21.65
C TYR A 222 9.04 -6.34 -21.56
N LYS A 223 9.62 -6.55 -20.37
CA LYS A 223 11.07 -6.51 -20.17
C LYS A 223 11.82 -7.45 -21.09
N LYS A 224 11.32 -8.68 -21.28
CA LYS A 224 11.89 -9.67 -22.22
C LYS A 224 11.77 -9.27 -23.70
N SER A 225 10.81 -8.41 -24.05
CA SER A 225 10.57 -7.94 -25.42
C SER A 225 11.44 -6.75 -25.81
N LEU A 226 12.12 -6.09 -24.84
CA LEU A 226 12.88 -4.88 -25.06
C LEU A 226 14.10 -5.13 -25.98
N LYS A 227 14.31 -4.22 -26.94
CA LYS A 227 15.48 -4.22 -27.82
C LYS A 227 16.56 -3.28 -27.27
N ASP A 228 17.80 -3.62 -27.51
CA ASP A 228 18.95 -2.77 -27.14
C ASP A 228 18.84 -1.32 -27.65
N SER A 229 18.24 -1.11 -28.83
CA SER A 229 17.99 0.23 -29.39
C SER A 229 17.08 1.05 -28.48
N ASP A 230 16.00 0.44 -27.96
CA ASP A 230 14.99 1.10 -27.17
C ASP A 230 15.55 1.41 -25.77
N ILE A 231 16.29 0.47 -25.20
CA ILE A 231 17.02 0.64 -23.93
C ILE A 231 18.01 1.81 -24.02
N LYS A 232 18.81 1.87 -25.10
CA LYS A 232 19.77 2.97 -25.30
C LYS A 232 19.08 4.32 -25.52
N LYS A 233 17.97 4.33 -26.24
CA LYS A 233 17.16 5.54 -26.44
C LYS A 233 16.62 6.04 -25.11
N TYR A 234 15.93 5.18 -24.33
CA TYR A 234 15.39 5.52 -23.02
C TYR A 234 16.50 6.01 -22.05
N TYR A 235 17.65 5.30 -22.02
CA TYR A 235 18.81 5.75 -21.26
C TYR A 235 19.25 7.17 -21.65
N SER A 236 19.34 7.48 -22.94
CA SER A 236 19.80 8.80 -23.41
C SER A 236 18.83 9.93 -23.05
N GLU A 237 17.54 9.64 -23.02
CA GLU A 237 16.48 10.58 -22.66
C GLU A 237 16.36 10.79 -21.13
N ASN A 238 16.78 9.79 -20.33
CA ASN A 238 16.69 9.75 -18.87
C ASN A 238 18.05 9.61 -18.17
N LYS A 239 19.11 10.05 -18.79
CA LYS A 239 20.50 9.82 -18.39
C LYS A 239 20.80 10.26 -16.95
N GLN A 240 20.12 11.31 -16.46
CA GLN A 240 20.23 11.82 -15.08
C GLN A 240 19.89 10.78 -14.01
N ASN A 241 19.07 9.78 -14.33
CA ASN A 241 18.68 8.72 -13.41
C ASN A 241 19.75 7.63 -13.26
N TYR A 242 20.70 7.56 -14.21
CA TYR A 242 21.63 6.44 -14.36
C TYR A 242 23.10 6.86 -14.34
N THR A 243 23.38 8.13 -14.05
CA THR A 243 24.74 8.66 -14.02
C THR A 243 25.00 9.40 -12.71
N THR A 244 26.25 9.38 -12.29
CA THR A 244 26.75 10.21 -11.20
C THR A 244 27.51 11.39 -11.74
N ALA A 245 27.46 12.54 -11.07
CA ALA A 245 28.24 13.73 -11.36
C ALA A 245 28.58 14.47 -10.07
N SER A 246 29.49 15.44 -10.15
CA SER A 246 29.66 16.47 -9.13
C SER A 246 29.51 17.84 -9.78
N ALA A 247 28.65 18.68 -9.23
CA ALA A 247 28.38 20.02 -9.72
C ALA A 247 28.10 20.99 -8.57
N MET A 248 28.45 22.25 -8.76
CA MET A 248 27.95 23.36 -7.94
C MET A 248 26.78 24.02 -8.67
N ALA A 249 25.77 24.44 -7.92
CA ALA A 249 24.63 25.13 -8.50
C ALA A 249 24.11 26.25 -7.60
N TYR A 250 23.54 27.27 -8.27
CA TYR A 250 22.81 28.35 -7.63
C TYR A 250 21.55 28.68 -8.42
N THR A 251 20.45 28.87 -7.71
CA THR A 251 19.12 29.09 -8.31
C THR A 251 18.66 30.53 -8.16
N VAL A 252 18.39 31.18 -9.29
CA VAL A 252 17.69 32.47 -9.36
C VAL A 252 16.21 32.22 -9.58
N LYS A 253 15.40 32.38 -8.52
CA LYS A 253 13.95 32.16 -8.59
C LYS A 253 13.24 33.32 -9.30
N VAL A 254 12.19 33.00 -10.04
CA VAL A 254 11.24 33.99 -10.54
C VAL A 254 10.33 34.38 -9.40
N ASP A 255 10.37 35.65 -8.98
CA ASP A 255 9.53 36.15 -7.90
C ASP A 255 8.06 36.21 -8.35
N THR A 256 7.25 35.28 -7.86
CA THR A 256 5.81 35.19 -8.15
C THR A 256 4.94 35.79 -7.04
N SER A 257 5.52 36.36 -6.00
CA SER A 257 4.78 36.86 -4.82
C SER A 257 3.66 37.86 -5.18
N LYS A 258 3.92 38.76 -6.13
CA LYS A 258 2.95 39.77 -6.61
C LYS A 258 1.82 39.22 -7.49
N VAL A 259 1.90 37.98 -7.91
CA VAL A 259 0.95 37.36 -8.85
C VAL A 259 0.43 36.00 -8.33
N ALA A 260 0.73 35.64 -7.09
CA ALA A 260 0.37 34.36 -6.48
C ALA A 260 -1.14 34.07 -6.60
N ASP A 261 -2.00 35.05 -6.25
CA ASP A 261 -3.46 34.93 -6.34
C ASP A 261 -3.96 34.64 -7.77
N LYS A 262 -3.24 35.16 -8.78
CA LYS A 262 -3.60 34.90 -10.17
C LYS A 262 -3.17 33.50 -10.60
N LEU A 263 -2.04 33.00 -10.08
CA LEU A 263 -1.51 31.66 -10.39
C LEU A 263 -2.28 30.53 -9.68
N SER A 264 -2.94 30.83 -8.56
CA SER A 264 -3.71 29.84 -7.79
C SER A 264 -5.08 29.50 -8.38
N LYS A 265 -5.53 30.21 -9.44
CA LYS A 265 -6.82 29.95 -10.08
C LYS A 265 -6.86 28.56 -10.71
N LYS A 266 -7.89 27.77 -10.38
CA LYS A 266 -8.10 26.42 -10.96
C LYS A 266 -8.26 26.50 -12.49
N GLY A 267 -7.69 25.53 -13.21
CA GLY A 267 -7.86 25.35 -14.66
C GLY A 267 -6.99 26.27 -15.52
N LEU A 268 -6.01 26.97 -14.97
CA LEU A 268 -5.04 27.74 -15.75
C LEU A 268 -4.13 26.79 -16.56
N LYS A 269 -4.03 27.06 -17.85
CA LYS A 269 -3.05 26.38 -18.73
C LYS A 269 -1.65 26.99 -18.54
N ASP A 270 -0.62 26.21 -18.83
CA ASP A 270 0.78 26.63 -18.72
C ASP A 270 1.09 27.92 -19.50
N ALA A 271 0.51 28.05 -20.71
CA ALA A 271 0.64 29.27 -21.52
C ALA A 271 0.11 30.53 -20.83
N ASP A 272 -0.96 30.40 -20.06
CA ASP A 272 -1.55 31.52 -19.32
C ASP A 272 -0.75 31.83 -18.05
N LYS A 273 -0.24 30.82 -17.36
CA LYS A 273 0.72 30.99 -16.25
C LYS A 273 1.97 31.73 -16.73
N ASN A 274 2.50 31.38 -17.88
CA ASN A 274 3.66 32.09 -18.48
C ASN A 274 3.38 33.57 -18.78
N LYS A 275 2.18 33.92 -19.24
CA LYS A 275 1.79 35.32 -19.42
C LYS A 275 1.71 36.08 -18.09
N ILE A 276 1.16 35.43 -17.04
CA ILE A 276 1.03 36.01 -15.69
C ILE A 276 2.40 36.35 -15.12
N ILE A 277 3.41 35.48 -15.27
CA ILE A 277 4.77 35.68 -14.73
C ILE A 277 5.70 36.46 -15.66
N ALA A 278 5.29 36.87 -16.86
CA ALA A 278 6.17 37.41 -17.90
C ALA A 278 7.11 38.54 -17.43
N SER A 279 6.63 39.46 -16.61
CA SER A 279 7.44 40.55 -16.08
C SER A 279 8.48 40.05 -15.08
N ALA A 280 8.08 39.23 -14.11
CA ALA A 280 8.97 38.63 -13.12
C ALA A 280 10.01 37.71 -13.79
N TYR A 281 9.59 36.93 -14.78
CA TYR A 281 10.48 36.12 -15.61
C TYR A 281 11.56 36.95 -16.30
N LYS A 282 11.18 38.10 -16.93
CA LYS A 282 12.14 38.97 -17.60
C LYS A 282 13.19 39.52 -16.64
N THR A 283 12.78 39.93 -15.44
CA THR A 283 13.69 40.41 -14.39
C THR A 283 14.62 39.29 -13.90
N ALA A 284 14.08 38.13 -13.56
CA ALA A 284 14.88 36.99 -13.11
C ALA A 284 15.87 36.50 -14.17
N LYS A 285 15.44 36.47 -15.45
CA LYS A 285 16.30 36.11 -16.58
C LYS A 285 17.46 37.08 -16.73
N ALA A 286 17.22 38.39 -16.62
CA ALA A 286 18.28 39.38 -16.71
C ALA A 286 19.31 39.23 -15.59
N ASN A 287 18.84 39.04 -14.34
CA ASN A 287 19.69 38.81 -13.19
C ASN A 287 20.50 37.51 -13.32
N ALA A 288 19.84 36.41 -13.72
CA ALA A 288 20.50 35.12 -13.95
C ALA A 288 21.54 35.20 -15.07
N THR A 289 21.23 35.93 -16.16
CA THR A 289 22.18 36.11 -17.28
C THR A 289 23.42 36.88 -16.86
N ALA A 290 23.26 37.93 -16.05
CA ALA A 290 24.40 38.68 -15.54
C ALA A 290 25.33 37.78 -14.68
N LEU A 291 24.78 37.08 -13.69
CA LEU A 291 25.55 36.15 -12.87
C LEU A 291 26.17 35.02 -13.70
N TYR A 292 25.42 34.46 -14.65
CA TYR A 292 25.93 33.40 -15.55
C TYR A 292 27.15 33.88 -16.36
N ASN A 293 27.13 35.09 -16.87
CA ASN A 293 28.25 35.62 -17.66
C ASN A 293 29.53 35.77 -16.80
N ASP A 294 29.37 36.24 -15.55
CA ASP A 294 30.48 36.33 -14.60
C ASP A 294 31.03 34.94 -14.26
N VAL A 295 30.16 33.98 -13.99
CA VAL A 295 30.50 32.57 -13.70
C VAL A 295 31.18 31.91 -14.91
N LYS A 296 30.66 32.14 -16.13
CA LYS A 296 31.23 31.59 -17.36
C LYS A 296 32.63 32.10 -17.61
N ALA A 297 32.90 33.38 -17.30
CA ALA A 297 34.24 33.96 -17.41
C ALA A 297 35.23 33.40 -16.38
N ASN A 298 34.76 33.05 -15.18
CA ASN A 298 35.59 32.50 -14.12
C ASN A 298 34.86 31.42 -13.28
N PRO A 299 34.71 30.20 -13.81
CA PRO A 299 34.00 29.12 -13.14
C PRO A 299 34.59 28.70 -11.76
N SER A 300 35.91 28.85 -11.61
CA SER A 300 36.61 28.51 -10.37
C SER A 300 36.19 29.40 -9.19
N ASN A 301 35.70 30.60 -9.44
CA ASN A 301 35.28 31.59 -8.45
C ASN A 301 33.77 31.57 -8.18
N PHE A 302 33.09 30.48 -8.51
CA PHE A 302 31.64 30.37 -8.47
C PHE A 302 31.05 30.82 -7.12
N VAL A 303 31.61 30.36 -6.01
CA VAL A 303 31.13 30.65 -4.66
C VAL A 303 31.20 32.16 -4.35
N ASP A 304 32.33 32.79 -4.67
CA ASP A 304 32.51 34.22 -4.41
C ASP A 304 31.60 35.09 -5.29
N LEU A 305 31.42 34.68 -6.56
CA LEU A 305 30.52 35.37 -7.49
C LEU A 305 29.05 35.28 -7.03
N VAL A 306 28.62 34.12 -6.53
CA VAL A 306 27.29 33.95 -5.95
C VAL A 306 27.12 34.77 -4.68
N ASN A 307 28.09 34.77 -3.78
CA ASN A 307 28.05 35.57 -2.54
C ASN A 307 28.00 37.07 -2.84
N ALA A 308 28.77 37.55 -3.82
CA ALA A 308 28.73 38.93 -4.28
C ALA A 308 27.36 39.30 -4.91
N TYR A 309 26.80 38.39 -5.70
CA TYR A 309 25.47 38.54 -6.27
C TYR A 309 24.38 38.62 -5.17
N GLU A 310 24.37 37.71 -4.19
CA GLU A 310 23.42 37.70 -3.07
C GLU A 310 23.50 39.02 -2.29
N LYS A 311 24.70 39.46 -1.95
CA LYS A 311 24.89 40.73 -1.24
C LYS A 311 24.33 41.92 -2.02
N LYS A 312 24.50 41.95 -3.35
CA LYS A 312 23.93 42.98 -4.22
C LYS A 312 22.41 42.96 -4.25
N GLN A 313 21.79 41.77 -4.27
CA GLN A 313 20.35 41.60 -4.39
C GLN A 313 19.61 41.77 -3.04
N LYS A 314 20.13 41.24 -1.96
CA LYS A 314 19.44 41.08 -0.67
C LYS A 314 20.04 41.93 0.47
N LYS A 315 21.14 42.62 0.23
CA LYS A 315 21.86 43.46 1.22
C LYS A 315 22.09 42.74 2.54
N ASP A 316 21.49 43.19 3.64
CA ASP A 316 21.70 42.65 4.99
C ASP A 316 21.04 41.28 5.22
N SER A 317 20.13 40.85 4.33
CA SER A 317 19.50 39.51 4.36
C SER A 317 20.17 38.50 3.42
N ALA A 318 21.33 38.83 2.88
CA ALA A 318 22.07 37.95 1.97
C ALA A 318 22.53 36.66 2.68
N THR A 319 22.29 35.51 2.03
CA THR A 319 22.82 34.22 2.47
C THR A 319 24.28 34.11 2.09
N SER A 320 25.12 33.64 3.00
CA SER A 320 26.52 33.28 2.71
C SER A 320 26.61 31.81 2.36
N TYR A 321 27.20 31.51 1.23
CA TYR A 321 27.39 30.15 0.71
C TYR A 321 28.85 29.73 0.84
N THR A 322 29.06 28.41 0.97
CA THR A 322 30.37 27.76 0.92
C THR A 322 30.40 26.74 -0.22
N ALA A 323 31.58 26.27 -0.57
CA ALA A 323 31.71 25.22 -1.57
C ALA A 323 30.92 23.96 -1.18
N ASP A 324 30.94 23.58 0.09
CA ASP A 324 30.23 22.40 0.61
C ASP A 324 28.71 22.53 0.50
N THR A 325 28.18 23.71 0.82
CA THR A 325 26.72 23.97 0.75
C THR A 325 26.18 24.05 -0.70
N MET A 326 27.06 24.27 -1.67
CA MET A 326 26.71 24.42 -3.07
C MET A 326 27.04 23.23 -3.94
N THR A 327 27.86 22.27 -3.43
CA THR A 327 28.30 21.11 -4.20
C THR A 327 27.36 19.93 -3.97
N PHE A 328 26.89 19.38 -5.07
CA PHE A 328 26.10 18.15 -5.13
C PHE A 328 26.94 17.05 -5.78
N THR A 329 27.05 15.89 -5.15
CA THR A 329 27.82 14.76 -5.69
C THR A 329 27.01 13.47 -5.53
N GLY A 330 26.93 12.66 -6.57
CA GLY A 330 26.23 11.37 -6.59
C GLY A 330 25.33 11.21 -7.80
N ILE A 331 24.31 10.36 -7.68
CA ILE A 331 23.31 10.14 -8.75
C ILE A 331 22.54 11.45 -8.95
N ILE A 332 22.54 11.92 -10.21
CA ILE A 332 22.09 13.29 -10.53
C ILE A 332 20.65 13.52 -10.11
N SER A 333 19.73 12.63 -10.48
CA SER A 333 18.30 12.76 -10.14
C SER A 333 18.01 12.71 -8.64
N GLN A 334 18.86 12.04 -7.85
CA GLN A 334 18.70 11.90 -6.40
C GLN A 334 19.34 13.04 -5.60
N LYS A 335 20.51 13.50 -6.03
CA LYS A 335 21.32 14.48 -5.29
C LYS A 335 21.12 15.92 -5.76
N MET A 336 20.60 16.15 -6.96
CA MET A 336 20.43 17.47 -7.58
C MET A 336 18.95 17.81 -7.80
N THR A 337 18.08 17.40 -6.90
CA THR A 337 16.62 17.58 -7.00
C THR A 337 16.19 19.05 -7.15
N SER A 338 16.96 19.97 -6.58
CA SER A 338 16.70 21.41 -6.68
C SER A 338 16.81 21.99 -8.09
N LEU A 339 17.53 21.30 -9.00
CA LEU A 339 17.73 21.75 -10.37
C LEU A 339 16.52 21.51 -11.30
N GLY A 340 15.56 20.69 -10.86
CA GLY A 340 14.50 20.20 -11.72
C GLY A 340 15.04 19.31 -12.86
N GLU A 341 14.13 18.69 -13.60
CA GLU A 341 14.46 17.69 -14.64
C GLU A 341 15.42 18.23 -15.71
N LYS A 342 15.15 19.44 -16.23
CA LYS A 342 15.98 20.04 -17.29
C LYS A 342 17.40 20.36 -16.82
N GLY A 343 17.55 20.85 -15.59
CA GLY A 343 18.87 21.12 -15.01
C GLY A 343 19.66 19.83 -14.77
N GLN A 344 19.00 18.80 -14.26
CA GLN A 344 19.59 17.48 -14.07
C GLN A 344 20.04 16.86 -15.40
N LEU A 345 19.19 16.92 -16.43
CA LEU A 345 19.53 16.41 -17.76
C LEU A 345 20.69 17.19 -18.40
N TRP A 346 20.76 18.51 -18.16
CA TRP A 346 21.89 19.31 -18.60
C TRP A 346 23.20 18.83 -17.93
N VAL A 347 23.21 18.60 -16.62
CA VAL A 347 24.36 18.03 -15.89
C VAL A 347 24.73 16.66 -16.44
N ALA A 348 23.75 15.80 -16.69
CA ALA A 348 23.96 14.44 -17.22
C ALA A 348 24.60 14.42 -18.62
N ASN A 349 24.48 15.50 -19.37
CA ASN A 349 25.08 15.66 -20.73
C ASN A 349 26.36 16.49 -20.74
N ALA A 350 26.79 17.02 -19.59
CA ALA A 350 28.04 17.77 -19.50
C ALA A 350 29.25 16.82 -19.66
N THR A 351 30.26 17.27 -20.43
CA THR A 351 31.38 16.43 -20.84
C THR A 351 32.73 16.87 -20.27
N ALA A 352 32.80 18.04 -19.63
CA ALA A 352 34.03 18.58 -19.10
C ALA A 352 33.86 19.25 -17.75
N ALA A 353 34.90 19.17 -16.90
CA ALA A 353 34.99 19.98 -15.69
C ALA A 353 35.01 21.48 -16.04
N ASN A 354 34.49 22.32 -15.17
CA ASN A 354 34.29 23.75 -15.33
C ASN A 354 33.35 24.15 -16.50
N GLN A 355 32.66 23.19 -17.12
CA GLN A 355 31.55 23.50 -18.05
C GLN A 355 30.45 24.22 -17.23
N THR A 356 29.97 25.35 -17.81
CA THR A 356 28.97 26.19 -17.17
C THR A 356 27.66 26.16 -17.94
N GLY A 357 26.53 26.18 -17.21
CA GLY A 357 25.20 26.22 -17.80
C GLY A 357 24.28 27.20 -17.10
N MET A 358 23.31 27.72 -17.84
CA MET A 358 22.15 28.40 -17.30
C MET A 358 20.90 27.74 -17.87
N VAL A 359 20.13 27.08 -16.99
CA VAL A 359 18.96 26.29 -17.38
C VAL A 359 17.70 26.90 -16.76
N TYR A 360 16.69 27.08 -17.59
CA TYR A 360 15.36 27.48 -17.09
C TYR A 360 14.49 26.26 -16.84
N SER A 361 13.99 26.15 -15.61
CA SER A 361 13.06 25.12 -15.19
C SER A 361 11.74 25.74 -14.74
N ALA A 362 10.62 25.08 -15.05
CA ALA A 362 9.28 25.47 -14.64
C ALA A 362 8.53 24.24 -14.14
N ASN A 363 8.08 24.27 -12.89
CA ASN A 363 7.10 23.36 -12.37
C ASN A 363 5.76 24.11 -12.28
N TYR A 364 4.84 23.82 -13.19
CA TYR A 364 3.56 24.48 -13.30
C TYR A 364 2.56 24.04 -12.24
N GLU A 365 2.72 22.87 -11.65
CA GLU A 365 1.86 22.36 -10.57
C GLU A 365 2.14 23.15 -9.28
N SER A 366 3.40 23.24 -8.89
CA SER A 366 3.84 24.01 -7.72
C SER A 366 4.00 25.51 -7.97
N ASN A 367 3.76 25.99 -9.20
CA ASN A 367 4.01 27.36 -9.63
C ASN A 367 5.46 27.85 -9.34
N THR A 368 6.44 26.93 -9.46
CA THR A 368 7.85 27.21 -9.25
C THR A 368 8.56 27.44 -10.60
N PHE A 369 9.19 28.62 -10.75
CA PHE A 369 9.89 29.01 -11.96
C PHE A 369 11.28 29.52 -11.58
N GLN A 370 12.33 29.02 -12.25
CA GLN A 370 13.70 29.33 -11.84
C GLN A 370 14.72 29.24 -12.97
N PHE A 371 15.87 29.89 -12.77
CA PHE A 371 17.07 29.76 -13.59
C PHE A 371 18.18 29.16 -12.72
N ASP A 372 18.68 27.99 -13.09
CA ASP A 372 19.78 27.33 -12.42
C ASP A 372 21.09 27.66 -13.14
N ILE A 373 22.05 28.20 -12.40
CA ILE A 373 23.41 28.48 -12.88
C ILE A 373 24.27 27.36 -12.30
N ILE A 374 24.90 26.60 -13.19
CA ILE A 374 25.54 25.31 -12.85
C ILE A 374 27.01 25.34 -13.31
N VAL A 375 27.89 24.82 -12.46
CA VAL A 375 29.32 24.58 -12.78
C VAL A 375 29.63 23.12 -12.51
N ILE A 376 30.11 22.42 -13.51
CA ILE A 376 30.52 21.02 -13.40
C ILE A 376 31.86 20.90 -12.67
N LYS A 377 31.91 20.13 -11.61
CA LYS A 377 33.15 19.73 -10.91
C LYS A 377 33.70 18.42 -11.50
N THR A 378 32.85 17.42 -11.60
CA THR A 378 33.14 16.14 -12.25
C THR A 378 32.06 15.84 -13.26
N PRO A 379 32.39 15.64 -14.55
CA PRO A 379 31.42 15.29 -15.58
C PRO A 379 30.64 14.02 -15.26
N ALA A 380 29.44 13.94 -15.83
CA ALA A 380 28.59 12.78 -15.65
C ALA A 380 29.24 11.50 -16.20
N GLY A 381 29.19 10.46 -15.41
CA GLY A 381 29.73 9.15 -15.77
C GLY A 381 28.81 8.00 -15.33
N ASN A 382 28.88 6.91 -16.09
CA ASN A 382 28.25 5.67 -15.68
C ASN A 382 28.95 5.09 -14.46
N PHE A 383 28.20 4.39 -13.65
CA PHE A 383 28.72 3.68 -12.50
C PHE A 383 28.26 2.22 -12.51
N ASN A 384 29.01 1.39 -11.80
CA ASN A 384 28.64 0.02 -11.53
C ASN A 384 28.04 -0.07 -10.14
N THR A 385 27.15 -1.03 -9.93
CA THR A 385 26.67 -1.38 -8.60
C THR A 385 27.40 -2.60 -8.07
N VAL A 386 27.23 -2.87 -6.79
CA VAL A 386 27.75 -4.08 -6.15
C VAL A 386 26.64 -4.80 -5.41
N ALA A 387 26.76 -6.10 -5.27
CA ALA A 387 25.94 -6.90 -4.37
C ALA A 387 26.74 -7.23 -3.12
N VAL A 388 26.14 -7.01 -1.95
CA VAL A 388 26.72 -7.31 -0.64
C VAL A 388 25.69 -7.93 0.27
N ARG A 389 26.14 -8.71 1.24
CA ARG A 389 25.35 -9.08 2.42
C ARG A 389 25.90 -8.39 3.65
N HIS A 390 25.05 -8.11 4.60
CA HIS A 390 25.53 -7.63 5.90
C HIS A 390 24.69 -8.17 7.07
N ILE A 391 25.30 -8.16 8.24
CA ILE A 391 24.65 -8.41 9.52
C ILE A 391 24.85 -7.16 10.37
N LEU A 392 23.77 -6.50 10.75
CA LEU A 392 23.83 -5.31 11.61
C LEU A 392 23.59 -5.68 13.07
N ILE A 393 24.47 -5.22 13.96
CA ILE A 393 24.22 -5.20 15.40
C ILE A 393 24.17 -3.73 15.86
N LYS A 394 22.99 -3.32 16.31
CA LYS A 394 22.76 -1.96 16.83
C LYS A 394 23.16 -1.90 18.30
N PRO A 395 23.82 -0.83 18.77
CA PRO A 395 23.97 -0.60 20.20
C PRO A 395 22.58 -0.30 20.81
N SER A 396 22.36 -0.69 22.06
CA SER A 396 21.10 -0.41 22.79
C SER A 396 20.90 1.09 23.04
N SER A 397 21.97 1.86 23.02
CA SER A 397 22.00 3.33 23.05
C SER A 397 23.16 3.85 22.21
N THR A 398 22.90 4.86 21.39
CA THR A 398 23.95 5.50 20.56
C THR A 398 24.81 6.48 21.35
N GLU A 399 24.37 6.88 22.54
CA GLU A 399 25.07 7.84 23.43
C GLU A 399 25.90 7.14 24.52
N ASP A 400 25.83 5.79 24.60
CA ASP A 400 26.51 5.01 25.64
C ASP A 400 27.68 4.17 25.06
N ASP A 401 28.89 4.47 25.47
CA ASP A 401 30.11 3.73 25.06
C ASP A 401 30.07 2.25 25.47
N ALA A 402 29.41 1.92 26.58
CA ALA A 402 29.25 0.52 27.01
C ALA A 402 28.35 -0.25 26.05
N ALA A 403 27.25 0.37 25.56
CA ALA A 403 26.37 -0.23 24.56
C ALA A 403 27.09 -0.47 23.22
N TRP A 404 27.96 0.46 22.81
CA TRP A 404 28.80 0.27 21.63
C TRP A 404 29.83 -0.86 21.80
N LYS A 405 30.39 -0.99 22.98
CA LYS A 405 31.34 -2.09 23.30
C LYS A 405 30.63 -3.45 23.24
N GLU A 406 29.43 -3.54 23.81
CA GLU A 406 28.61 -4.75 23.76
C GLU A 406 28.24 -5.13 22.31
N ALA A 407 27.80 -4.18 21.50
CA ALA A 407 27.53 -4.40 20.09
C ALA A 407 28.76 -4.88 19.32
N LYS A 408 29.96 -4.35 19.66
CA LYS A 408 31.22 -4.82 19.08
C LYS A 408 31.55 -6.26 19.46
N GLU A 409 31.38 -6.64 20.72
CA GLU A 409 31.59 -8.00 21.18
C GLU A 409 30.64 -9.01 20.54
N GLN A 410 29.38 -8.61 20.35
CA GLN A 410 28.37 -9.41 19.64
C GLN A 410 28.76 -9.65 18.18
N ILE A 411 29.11 -8.59 17.43
CA ILE A 411 29.47 -8.74 16.02
C ILE A 411 30.78 -9.55 15.85
N ASP A 412 31.78 -9.39 16.76
CA ASP A 412 33.02 -10.18 16.77
C ASP A 412 32.72 -11.68 16.99
N THR A 413 31.77 -11.96 17.87
CA THR A 413 31.31 -13.33 18.13
C THR A 413 30.68 -13.93 16.87
N ILE A 414 29.78 -13.20 16.18
CA ILE A 414 29.14 -13.64 14.94
C ILE A 414 30.22 -13.86 13.86
N TYR A 415 31.16 -12.95 13.72
CA TYR A 415 32.26 -13.10 12.77
C TYR A 415 33.11 -14.34 13.07
N SER A 416 33.40 -14.61 14.34
CA SER A 416 34.10 -15.80 14.76
C SER A 416 33.34 -17.08 14.51
N GLN A 417 32.00 -17.06 14.60
CA GLN A 417 31.16 -18.18 14.22
C GLN A 417 31.22 -18.44 12.71
N TRP A 418 31.03 -17.37 11.88
CA TRP A 418 31.14 -17.48 10.44
C TRP A 418 32.50 -18.03 9.98
N LYS A 419 33.60 -17.59 10.55
CA LYS A 419 34.96 -18.07 10.22
C LYS A 419 35.15 -19.57 10.38
N LYS A 420 34.33 -20.27 11.19
CA LYS A 420 34.38 -21.72 11.36
C LYS A 420 33.76 -22.46 10.14
N LYS A 421 32.86 -21.81 9.42
CA LYS A 421 32.21 -22.32 8.19
C LYS A 421 32.07 -21.16 7.21
N PRO A 422 33.15 -20.69 6.55
CA PRO A 422 33.16 -19.44 5.80
C PRO A 422 32.50 -19.61 4.41
N THR A 423 31.18 -19.82 4.40
CA THR A 423 30.35 -19.92 3.19
C THR A 423 29.30 -18.83 3.17
N GLU A 424 28.83 -18.47 1.96
CA GLU A 424 27.72 -17.52 1.80
C GLU A 424 26.43 -18.05 2.44
N ASP A 425 26.11 -19.34 2.27
CA ASP A 425 24.93 -19.96 2.86
C ASP A 425 24.90 -19.83 4.39
N TYR A 426 26.06 -20.04 5.04
CA TYR A 426 26.13 -19.87 6.49
C TYR A 426 26.05 -18.40 6.91
N PHE A 427 26.53 -17.47 6.08
CA PHE A 427 26.32 -16.05 6.30
C PHE A 427 24.82 -15.69 6.24
N ILE A 428 24.09 -16.26 5.28
CA ILE A 428 22.63 -16.09 5.13
C ILE A 428 21.89 -16.57 6.39
N GLU A 429 22.25 -17.76 6.90
CA GLU A 429 21.68 -18.30 8.14
C GLU A 429 21.91 -17.34 9.32
N LEU A 430 23.13 -16.89 9.51
CA LEU A 430 23.49 -15.95 10.58
C LEU A 430 22.79 -14.59 10.43
N ALA A 431 22.65 -14.09 9.21
CA ALA A 431 21.95 -12.83 8.96
C ALA A 431 20.48 -12.92 9.33
N LYS A 432 19.79 -13.99 8.92
CA LYS A 432 18.39 -14.24 9.28
C LYS A 432 18.19 -14.37 10.80
N GLU A 433 19.14 -15.00 11.49
CA GLU A 433 19.03 -15.22 12.93
C GLU A 433 19.41 -13.96 13.74
N LYS A 434 20.51 -13.31 13.40
CA LYS A 434 21.19 -12.35 14.27
C LYS A 434 21.09 -10.89 13.84
N SER A 435 20.78 -10.60 12.56
CA SER A 435 20.79 -9.21 12.09
C SER A 435 19.65 -8.39 12.71
N SER A 436 19.99 -7.15 13.06
CA SER A 436 19.03 -6.12 13.48
C SER A 436 18.56 -5.23 12.33
N ASP A 437 18.95 -5.54 11.08
CA ASP A 437 18.52 -4.77 9.90
C ASP A 437 17.19 -5.29 9.35
N PRO A 438 16.08 -4.55 9.51
CA PRO A 438 14.78 -4.99 9.04
C PRO A 438 14.67 -5.03 7.50
N GLY A 439 15.54 -4.28 6.80
CA GLY A 439 15.49 -4.17 5.34
C GLY A 439 16.12 -5.35 4.60
N SER A 440 16.97 -6.14 5.25
CA SER A 440 17.68 -7.23 4.59
C SER A 440 17.77 -8.53 5.39
N LYS A 441 17.41 -8.52 6.69
CA LYS A 441 17.50 -9.68 7.57
C LYS A 441 16.85 -10.92 6.95
N ASP A 442 15.59 -10.81 6.53
CA ASP A 442 14.80 -11.94 6.04
C ASP A 442 15.30 -12.46 4.68
N ASN A 443 15.98 -11.60 3.92
CA ASN A 443 16.69 -11.96 2.68
C ASN A 443 18.16 -12.37 2.93
N GLY A 444 18.52 -12.78 4.16
CA GLY A 444 19.87 -13.20 4.49
C GLY A 444 20.90 -12.07 4.38
N GLY A 445 20.50 -10.85 4.71
CA GLY A 445 21.32 -9.65 4.71
C GLY A 445 21.64 -9.07 3.32
N LEU A 446 20.94 -9.48 2.24
CA LEU A 446 21.30 -9.13 0.86
C LEU A 446 20.81 -7.74 0.44
N TYR A 447 21.75 -6.95 -0.08
CA TYR A 447 21.52 -5.80 -0.95
C TYR A 447 22.07 -6.11 -2.34
N GLU A 448 21.19 -6.39 -3.31
CA GLU A 448 21.61 -6.86 -4.65
C GLU A 448 22.28 -5.79 -5.51
N SER A 449 21.92 -4.52 -5.30
CA SER A 449 22.33 -3.42 -6.19
C SER A 449 22.59 -2.15 -5.40
N VAL A 450 23.66 -2.15 -4.62
CA VAL A 450 24.12 -0.94 -3.91
C VAL A 450 24.68 0.05 -4.93
N THR A 451 24.19 1.29 -4.89
CA THR A 451 24.68 2.38 -5.75
C THR A 451 25.65 3.30 -4.98
N PRO A 452 26.62 3.91 -5.63
CA PRO A 452 27.55 4.85 -4.97
C PRO A 452 26.81 6.00 -4.27
N GLY A 453 27.11 6.21 -2.99
CA GLY A 453 26.49 7.25 -2.16
C GLY A 453 25.08 6.90 -1.64
N GLN A 454 24.63 5.67 -1.79
CA GLN A 454 23.35 5.19 -1.25
C GLN A 454 23.45 4.92 0.26
N MET A 455 24.56 4.35 0.69
CA MET A 455 24.80 3.97 2.07
C MET A 455 25.60 5.06 2.81
N VAL A 456 25.68 4.95 4.13
CA VAL A 456 26.56 5.83 4.93
C VAL A 456 28.01 5.64 4.53
N ASP A 457 28.82 6.70 4.65
CA ASP A 457 30.15 6.82 4.05
C ASP A 457 31.08 5.62 4.28
N THR A 458 31.15 5.09 5.50
CA THR A 458 32.04 3.97 5.82
C THR A 458 31.57 2.65 5.21
N PHE A 459 30.27 2.43 5.14
CA PHE A 459 29.67 1.28 4.46
C PHE A 459 29.88 1.39 2.95
N ASP A 460 29.58 2.55 2.38
CA ASP A 460 29.75 2.84 0.95
C ASP A 460 31.21 2.66 0.50
N ALA A 461 32.15 3.24 1.25
CA ALA A 461 33.59 3.10 0.98
C ALA A 461 34.05 1.64 0.98
N TRP A 462 33.52 0.82 1.88
CA TRP A 462 33.81 -0.61 1.89
C TRP A 462 33.24 -1.32 0.65
N CYS A 463 32.01 -1.02 0.27
CA CYS A 463 31.32 -1.60 -0.89
C CYS A 463 32.04 -1.30 -2.22
N PHE A 464 32.54 -0.07 -2.38
CA PHE A 464 33.11 0.40 -3.65
C PHE A 464 34.64 0.38 -3.70
N ASP A 465 35.30 -0.24 -2.72
CA ASP A 465 36.72 -0.53 -2.82
C ASP A 465 36.97 -1.51 -3.99
N LYS A 466 37.72 -1.03 -5.00
CA LYS A 466 37.98 -1.76 -6.24
C LYS A 466 38.72 -3.07 -6.07
N SER A 467 39.36 -3.27 -4.93
CA SER A 467 40.11 -4.50 -4.59
C SER A 467 39.20 -5.63 -4.11
N ARG A 468 37.95 -5.36 -3.75
CA ARG A 468 37.00 -6.36 -3.21
C ARG A 468 36.75 -7.49 -4.18
N LYS A 469 36.71 -8.69 -3.60
CA LYS A 469 36.41 -9.96 -4.29
C LYS A 469 35.26 -10.68 -3.61
N THR A 470 34.55 -11.50 -4.34
CA THR A 470 33.51 -12.37 -3.78
C THR A 470 34.06 -13.16 -2.59
N GLY A 471 33.35 -13.12 -1.48
CA GLY A 471 33.74 -13.75 -0.22
C GLY A 471 34.56 -12.87 0.72
N ASP A 472 34.96 -11.67 0.32
CA ASP A 472 35.63 -10.73 1.23
C ASP A 472 34.66 -10.31 2.34
N THR A 473 35.17 -10.30 3.57
CA THR A 473 34.40 -9.93 4.77
C THR A 473 35.20 -8.98 5.67
N ASP A 474 34.49 -8.10 6.32
CA ASP A 474 35.07 -7.18 7.31
C ASP A 474 33.98 -6.69 8.27
N ILE A 475 34.41 -6.06 9.38
CA ILE A 475 33.51 -5.37 10.30
C ILE A 475 33.64 -3.87 10.07
N VAL A 476 32.51 -3.25 9.65
CA VAL A 476 32.43 -1.81 9.42
C VAL A 476 31.58 -1.16 10.51
N LYS A 477 32.11 -0.11 11.14
CA LYS A 477 31.39 0.73 12.10
C LYS A 477 30.71 1.87 11.35
N THR A 478 29.41 2.08 11.63
CA THR A 478 28.63 3.22 11.14
C THR A 478 27.92 3.91 12.31
N SER A 479 27.17 4.96 12.03
CA SER A 479 26.28 5.60 13.03
C SER A 479 25.15 4.70 13.51
N TYR A 480 24.79 3.66 12.75
CA TYR A 480 23.71 2.71 13.08
C TYR A 480 24.17 1.53 13.94
N GLY A 481 25.48 1.23 13.96
CA GLY A 481 26.03 0.08 14.68
C GLY A 481 27.24 -0.52 13.97
N TYR A 482 27.53 -1.78 14.31
CA TYR A 482 28.54 -2.58 13.63
C TYR A 482 27.92 -3.50 12.59
N HIS A 483 28.50 -3.49 11.40
CA HIS A 483 28.09 -4.31 10.27
C HIS A 483 29.17 -5.36 9.99
N LEU A 484 28.84 -6.64 10.05
CA LEU A 484 29.65 -7.68 9.41
C LEU A 484 29.27 -7.71 7.94
N MET A 485 30.22 -7.38 7.08
CA MET A 485 30.03 -7.28 5.63
C MET A 485 30.47 -8.58 4.93
N TYR A 486 29.79 -8.92 3.84
CA TYR A 486 30.19 -9.98 2.91
C TYR A 486 30.01 -9.50 1.48
N PHE A 487 31.09 -9.48 0.70
CA PHE A 487 31.05 -9.05 -0.69
C PHE A 487 30.57 -10.17 -1.60
N VAL A 488 29.43 -9.99 -2.26
CA VAL A 488 28.85 -11.01 -3.16
C VAL A 488 29.45 -10.91 -4.55
N LYS A 489 29.34 -9.73 -5.19
CA LYS A 489 29.88 -9.52 -6.53
C LYS A 489 29.91 -8.04 -6.95
N HIS A 490 30.74 -7.73 -7.94
CA HIS A 490 30.57 -6.53 -8.74
C HIS A 490 29.48 -6.75 -9.78
N ASN A 491 28.52 -5.86 -9.85
CA ASN A 491 27.54 -5.85 -10.92
C ASN A 491 28.10 -5.10 -12.15
N GLY A 492 27.43 -5.23 -13.27
CA GLY A 492 27.73 -4.42 -14.46
C GLY A 492 27.28 -2.97 -14.32
N ALA A 493 27.37 -2.22 -15.41
CA ALA A 493 26.90 -0.83 -15.43
C ALA A 493 25.41 -0.75 -15.04
N TYR A 494 25.12 0.07 -14.03
CA TYR A 494 23.79 0.23 -13.41
C TYR A 494 22.67 0.40 -14.44
N TRP A 495 22.87 1.29 -15.42
CA TRP A 495 21.85 1.55 -16.43
C TRP A 495 21.45 0.32 -17.26
N LYS A 496 22.36 -0.64 -17.45
CA LYS A 496 22.06 -1.85 -18.26
C LYS A 496 21.05 -2.78 -17.58
N THR A 497 21.03 -2.78 -16.25
CA THR A 497 20.08 -3.57 -15.46
C THR A 497 18.85 -2.78 -15.09
N GLN A 498 19.03 -1.48 -14.76
CA GLN A 498 17.95 -0.64 -14.26
C GLN A 498 17.03 -0.11 -15.36
N VAL A 499 17.58 0.35 -16.48
CA VAL A 499 16.74 0.89 -17.57
C VAL A 499 15.67 -0.09 -18.06
N PRO A 500 15.97 -1.38 -18.33
CA PRO A 500 14.92 -2.34 -18.69
C PRO A 500 13.87 -2.52 -17.61
N THR A 501 14.25 -2.41 -16.33
CA THR A 501 13.32 -2.50 -15.20
C THR A 501 12.40 -1.28 -15.15
N ASP A 502 12.97 -0.08 -15.24
CA ASP A 502 12.19 1.17 -15.23
C ASP A 502 11.23 1.24 -16.43
N MET A 503 11.70 0.90 -17.64
CA MET A 503 10.84 0.81 -18.81
C MET A 503 9.68 -0.17 -18.64
N ALA A 504 9.92 -1.31 -17.99
CA ALA A 504 8.89 -2.30 -17.74
C ALA A 504 7.91 -1.82 -16.66
N THR A 505 8.39 -1.10 -15.66
CA THR A 505 7.54 -0.47 -14.63
C THR A 505 6.66 0.61 -15.25
N ASP A 506 7.22 1.55 -15.99
CA ASP A 506 6.47 2.61 -16.70
C ASP A 506 5.39 2.01 -17.64
N TYR A 507 5.78 0.95 -18.37
CA TYR A 507 4.84 0.24 -19.23
C TYR A 507 3.70 -0.40 -18.46
N ALA A 508 4.01 -1.09 -17.37
CA ALA A 508 2.99 -1.76 -16.55
C ALA A 508 2.07 -0.74 -15.87
N GLU A 509 2.61 0.31 -15.26
CA GLU A 509 1.82 1.38 -14.63
C GLU A 509 0.83 2.01 -15.63
N LYS A 510 1.32 2.37 -16.82
CA LYS A 510 0.48 2.95 -17.87
C LYS A 510 -0.61 1.98 -18.35
N ASN A 511 -0.28 0.71 -18.53
CA ASN A 511 -1.25 -0.29 -18.99
C ASN A 511 -2.24 -0.70 -17.88
N VAL A 512 -1.77 -0.83 -16.64
CA VAL A 512 -2.62 -1.04 -15.47
C VAL A 512 -3.60 0.11 -15.34
N GLN A 513 -3.12 1.36 -15.34
CA GLN A 513 -3.99 2.54 -15.25
C GLN A 513 -4.97 2.60 -16.41
N GLY A 514 -4.53 2.36 -17.65
CA GLY A 514 -5.40 2.33 -18.82
C GLY A 514 -6.50 1.27 -18.74
N LYS A 515 -6.19 0.07 -18.20
CA LYS A 515 -7.19 -0.97 -17.96
C LYS A 515 -8.16 -0.55 -16.84
N LEU A 516 -7.65 0.02 -15.75
CA LEU A 516 -8.48 0.49 -14.64
C LEU A 516 -9.41 1.63 -15.07
N ASP A 517 -8.95 2.59 -15.85
CA ASP A 517 -9.79 3.71 -16.35
C ASP A 517 -10.95 3.23 -17.22
N ALA A 518 -10.78 2.12 -17.93
CA ALA A 518 -11.82 1.51 -18.77
C ALA A 518 -12.88 0.73 -17.97
N ILE A 519 -12.62 0.41 -16.69
CA ILE A 519 -13.48 -0.42 -15.85
C ILE A 519 -14.31 0.43 -14.90
N THR A 520 -15.62 0.13 -14.85
CA THR A 520 -16.55 0.76 -13.90
C THR A 520 -16.80 -0.13 -12.69
N VAL A 521 -17.03 0.50 -11.55
CA VAL A 521 -17.48 -0.15 -10.31
C VAL A 521 -18.89 0.33 -10.01
N ASP A 522 -19.87 -0.54 -10.25
CA ASP A 522 -21.28 -0.25 -9.98
C ASP A 522 -21.61 -0.70 -8.55
N VAL A 523 -21.90 0.25 -7.67
CA VAL A 523 -22.21 -0.02 -6.27
C VAL A 523 -23.70 -0.33 -6.08
N SER A 524 -24.00 -1.44 -5.40
CA SER A 524 -25.35 -1.79 -4.96
C SER A 524 -25.69 -1.03 -3.68
N ASN A 525 -26.65 -0.11 -3.70
CA ASN A 525 -27.06 0.65 -2.51
C ASN A 525 -27.40 -0.25 -1.32
N PHE A 526 -28.11 -1.36 -1.56
CA PHE A 526 -28.47 -2.33 -0.52
C PHE A 526 -27.26 -3.07 0.03
N GLY A 527 -26.40 -3.62 -0.85
CA GLY A 527 -25.19 -4.33 -0.41
C GLY A 527 -24.21 -3.40 0.27
N TRP A 528 -24.07 -2.16 -0.22
CA TRP A 528 -23.19 -1.16 0.37
C TRP A 528 -23.63 -0.72 1.77
N SER A 529 -24.95 -0.60 2.01
CA SER A 529 -25.49 -0.31 3.36
C SER A 529 -25.10 -1.38 4.38
N LYS A 530 -24.97 -2.65 3.96
CA LYS A 530 -24.55 -3.74 4.84
C LYS A 530 -23.06 -3.64 5.24
N ILE A 531 -22.21 -3.09 4.37
CA ILE A 531 -20.80 -2.81 4.70
C ILE A 531 -20.73 -1.68 5.72
N LYS A 532 -21.48 -0.61 5.54
CA LYS A 532 -21.57 0.51 6.47
C LYS A 532 -21.99 0.05 7.87
N GLU A 533 -23.03 -0.78 7.98
CA GLU A 533 -23.49 -1.35 9.25
C GLU A 533 -22.36 -2.12 9.96
N VAL A 534 -21.54 -2.87 9.22
CA VAL A 534 -20.38 -3.60 9.77
C VAL A 534 -19.29 -2.64 10.26
N GLN A 535 -19.02 -1.56 9.54
CA GLN A 535 -18.02 -0.57 9.94
C GLN A 535 -18.47 0.20 11.18
N ASP A 536 -19.72 0.64 11.22
CA ASP A 536 -20.29 1.34 12.38
C ASP A 536 -20.28 0.46 13.65
N TYR A 537 -20.58 -0.83 13.50
CA TYR A 537 -20.50 -1.81 14.58
C TYR A 537 -19.07 -1.99 15.11
N LYS A 538 -18.08 -2.09 14.21
CA LYS A 538 -16.66 -2.19 14.57
C LYS A 538 -16.16 -0.93 15.29
N ASP A 539 -16.56 0.23 14.85
CA ASP A 539 -16.20 1.50 15.48
C ASP A 539 -16.82 1.63 16.89
N ALA A 540 -18.02 1.12 17.09
CA ALA A 540 -18.66 1.06 18.41
C ALA A 540 -17.96 0.08 19.38
N GLN A 541 -17.41 -1.03 18.87
CA GLN A 541 -16.66 -2.00 19.72
C GLN A 541 -15.24 -1.52 20.08
N LYS A 542 -14.61 -0.65 19.30
CA LYS A 542 -13.30 -0.07 19.63
C LYS A 542 -13.27 0.67 20.97
N SER A 543 -14.43 1.07 21.48
CA SER A 543 -14.55 1.67 22.82
C SER A 543 -14.41 0.66 23.96
N THR A 544 -14.30 -0.64 23.69
CA THR A 544 -14.38 -1.70 24.73
C THR A 544 -13.27 -2.76 24.70
N THR A 545 -12.36 -2.81 23.70
CA THR A 545 -11.39 -3.92 23.66
C THR A 545 -10.00 -3.49 23.11
N THR A 546 -8.99 -3.80 23.90
CA THR A 546 -7.56 -3.65 23.60
C THR A 546 -7.12 -4.54 22.42
N THR A 547 -6.39 -3.96 21.53
CA THR A 547 -5.63 -4.38 20.35
C THR A 547 -5.23 -5.85 20.24
N VAL A 548 -5.55 -6.47 19.12
CA VAL A 548 -4.77 -7.58 18.56
C VAL A 548 -4.15 -7.10 17.25
N ALA A 549 -2.82 -6.97 17.27
CA ALA A 549 -2.04 -6.66 16.08
C ALA A 549 -2.13 -7.83 15.09
N THR A 550 -2.70 -7.58 13.92
CA THR A 550 -2.59 -8.48 12.77
C THR A 550 -1.37 -8.05 11.94
N THR A 551 -0.27 -8.76 12.13
CA THR A 551 0.85 -8.80 11.17
C THR A 551 0.52 -9.88 10.16
N ALA A 552 -0.09 -9.52 9.04
CA ALA A 552 -0.10 -10.34 7.83
C ALA A 552 -0.47 -9.45 6.64
N ALA A 553 0.37 -9.49 5.63
CA ALA A 553 0.27 -8.82 4.34
C ALA A 553 0.70 -7.35 4.30
N ALA A 554 1.99 -7.10 4.48
CA ALA A 554 2.71 -5.97 3.86
C ALA A 554 4.21 -6.30 3.84
N GLN A 555 4.68 -6.94 2.81
CA GLN A 555 6.05 -6.88 2.30
C GLN A 555 6.03 -6.44 0.85
#